data_1565304e7cc7d482a6bc1190528f0d0e
#
_entry.id   1565304e7cc7d482a6bc1190528f0d0e
#
_cell.length_a   1.000
_cell.length_b   1.000
_cell.length_c   1.000
_cell.angle_alpha   90.00
_cell.angle_beta   90.00
_cell.angle_gamma   90.00
#
_symmetry.space_group_name_H-M   'P 1'
#
loop_
_entity.id
_entity.type
_entity.pdbx_description
1 polymer ?
#
loop_
_entity_poly.entity_id
_entity_poly.type
_entity_poly.pdbx_seq_one_letter_code
_entity_poly.pdbx_strand_id
1 'polypeptide(L)'
;MYPGAALKLFIMKKSLLLIPLIVISCKKESAVPMVSDKDSAVATEMPDSVYKVDSVALKKRDSIINNAPATKEVLRKGVMRNEKEGQIIRTADATQLPFTLGEKFTKDDQELVLKLTHYDRPNIKAKISTKEKDFNIRFNQIKLPNGDYDGPFGREMTYETPGKGEVWLIIGKSNMASGNTQGSFTVSVE
;
A
#
# COMPACT_ATOMS: atom_id res chain seq x y z
N MET A 1 9.47 -61.79 -17.71
CA MET A 1 9.58 -61.21 -19.05
C MET A 1 9.06 -59.80 -18.99
N TYR A 2 9.96 -58.84 -18.85
CA TYR A 2 9.63 -57.39 -18.84
C TYR A 2 10.24 -56.75 -20.08
N PRO A 3 9.53 -55.92 -20.85
CA PRO A 3 10.15 -54.94 -21.75
C PRO A 3 9.95 -53.54 -21.19
N GLY A 4 10.96 -52.74 -20.87
CA GLY A 4 11.65 -51.92 -21.82
C GLY A 4 11.13 -50.49 -21.68
N ALA A 5 11.62 -49.68 -20.68
CA ALA A 5 11.36 -48.24 -20.59
C ALA A 5 12.22 -47.49 -21.62
N ALA A 6 11.57 -46.80 -22.55
CA ALA A 6 12.21 -45.87 -23.48
C ALA A 6 12.31 -44.47 -22.88
N LEU A 7 13.54 -44.08 -22.58
CA LEU A 7 13.93 -42.73 -22.12
C LEU A 7 13.90 -41.75 -23.32
N LYS A 8 12.89 -40.87 -23.37
CA LYS A 8 12.88 -39.77 -24.34
C LYS A 8 13.73 -38.59 -23.84
N LEU A 9 14.89 -38.46 -24.45
CA LEU A 9 15.79 -37.33 -24.28
C LEU A 9 15.21 -36.09 -24.97
N PHE A 10 14.79 -35.08 -24.18
CA PHE A 10 14.30 -33.80 -24.70
C PHE A 10 15.49 -32.87 -24.93
N ILE A 11 15.84 -32.70 -26.21
CA ILE A 11 16.90 -31.76 -26.64
C ILE A 11 16.32 -30.34 -26.62
N MET A 12 16.73 -29.51 -25.67
CA MET A 12 16.42 -28.07 -25.63
C MET A 12 17.33 -27.35 -26.67
N LYS A 13 16.72 -26.87 -27.73
CA LYS A 13 17.35 -25.94 -28.68
C LYS A 13 17.49 -24.56 -28.01
N LYS A 14 18.73 -24.15 -27.72
CA LYS A 14 19.07 -22.78 -27.32
C LYS A 14 18.97 -21.89 -28.56
N SER A 15 17.88 -21.09 -28.61
CA SER A 15 17.78 -20.00 -29.59
C SER A 15 18.44 -18.74 -29.00
N LEU A 16 19.61 -18.41 -29.58
CA LEU A 16 20.39 -17.23 -29.27
C LEU A 16 19.81 -16.07 -30.09
N LEU A 17 19.00 -15.21 -29.45
CA LEU A 17 18.44 -14.00 -30.06
C LEU A 17 19.35 -12.83 -29.77
N LEU A 18 20.19 -12.48 -30.79
CA LEU A 18 21.01 -11.27 -30.83
C LEU A 18 20.09 -10.06 -31.05
N ILE A 19 19.99 -9.18 -30.06
CA ILE A 19 19.31 -7.87 -30.17
C ILE A 19 20.40 -6.81 -30.47
N PRO A 20 20.29 -6.05 -31.55
CA PRO A 20 21.22 -4.96 -31.82
C PRO A 20 20.89 -3.74 -30.97
N LEU A 21 21.91 -3.22 -30.30
CA LEU A 21 21.90 -2.00 -29.51
C LEU A 21 21.87 -0.80 -30.46
N ILE A 22 20.75 -0.09 -30.53
CA ILE A 22 20.69 1.19 -31.25
C ILE A 22 20.91 2.30 -30.22
N VAL A 23 22.11 2.91 -30.28
CA VAL A 23 22.49 4.11 -29.54
C VAL A 23 22.03 5.32 -30.36
N ILE A 24 20.97 6.01 -29.96
CA ILE A 24 20.61 7.31 -30.50
C ILE A 24 21.11 8.37 -29.54
N SER A 25 22.27 8.96 -29.91
CA SER A 25 22.82 10.15 -29.31
C SER A 25 22.15 11.37 -29.97
N CYS A 26 21.32 12.12 -29.22
CA CYS A 26 20.92 13.47 -29.60
C CYS A 26 21.55 14.49 -28.66
N LYS A 27 22.67 15.06 -29.08
CA LYS A 27 23.21 16.31 -28.57
C LYS A 27 22.40 17.46 -29.15
N LYS A 28 21.87 18.36 -28.31
CA LYS A 28 21.45 19.68 -28.72
C LYS A 28 21.90 20.72 -27.71
N GLU A 29 23.04 21.34 -28.06
CA GLU A 29 23.43 22.62 -27.51
C GLU A 29 22.51 23.70 -28.06
N SER A 30 22.09 24.61 -27.22
CA SER A 30 21.64 25.93 -27.66
C SER A 30 22.09 26.99 -26.67
N ALA A 31 22.79 27.91 -27.24
CA ALA A 31 23.51 29.01 -26.67
C ALA A 31 22.65 29.99 -25.87
N VAL A 32 23.31 30.59 -24.88
CA VAL A 32 22.94 31.74 -24.10
C VAL A 32 23.16 33.01 -24.93
N PRO A 33 22.37 34.07 -24.82
CA PRO A 33 22.89 35.41 -24.88
C PRO A 33 22.86 36.08 -23.51
N MET A 34 24.06 36.50 -23.06
CA MET A 34 24.26 37.51 -22.06
C MET A 34 23.63 38.82 -22.50
N VAL A 35 22.83 39.41 -21.63
CA VAL A 35 22.66 40.87 -21.59
C VAL A 35 22.88 41.31 -20.15
N SER A 36 23.92 42.09 -20.01
CA SER A 36 24.23 42.92 -18.86
C SER A 36 23.34 44.17 -18.89
N ASP A 37 22.71 44.52 -17.76
CA ASP A 37 22.68 45.91 -17.29
C ASP A 37 22.05 45.98 -15.88
N LYS A 38 22.87 46.42 -14.98
CA LYS A 38 22.83 47.40 -13.91
C LYS A 38 21.52 47.72 -13.18
N ASP A 39 21.71 47.69 -11.84
CA ASP A 39 21.18 48.60 -10.83
C ASP A 39 19.67 48.61 -10.55
N SER A 40 19.28 47.98 -9.45
CA SER A 40 18.61 48.66 -8.33
C SER A 40 18.43 47.72 -7.15
N ALA A 41 19.09 48.03 -6.08
CA ALA A 41 18.81 47.50 -4.75
C ALA A 41 17.44 48.01 -4.29
N VAL A 42 16.46 47.16 -4.27
CA VAL A 42 15.26 47.33 -3.45
C VAL A 42 15.22 46.14 -2.49
N ALA A 43 15.61 46.42 -1.27
CA ALA A 43 15.36 45.55 -0.15
C ALA A 43 13.84 45.50 0.05
N THR A 44 13.21 44.44 -0.52
CA THR A 44 11.84 44.11 -0.15
C THR A 44 11.94 43.24 1.08
N GLU A 45 11.69 43.87 2.24
CA GLU A 45 11.42 43.19 3.48
C GLU A 45 10.32 42.12 3.21
N MET A 46 10.67 40.88 3.31
CA MET A 46 9.68 39.82 3.41
C MET A 46 8.92 40.05 4.72
N PRO A 47 7.58 40.14 4.70
CA PRO A 47 6.83 40.13 5.94
C PRO A 47 7.03 38.77 6.57
N ASP A 48 7.63 38.78 7.73
CA ASP A 48 7.74 37.66 8.66
C ASP A 48 6.31 37.29 9.10
N SER A 49 5.56 36.60 8.21
CA SER A 49 4.26 36.05 8.56
C SER A 49 4.50 34.83 9.45
N VAL A 50 4.79 35.11 10.70
CA VAL A 50 4.61 34.15 11.78
C VAL A 50 3.16 33.67 11.69
N TYR A 51 2.94 32.52 11.09
CA TYR A 51 1.68 31.78 11.18
C TYR A 51 1.46 31.49 12.66
N LYS A 52 0.76 32.40 13.35
CA LYS A 52 0.21 32.09 14.66
C LYS A 52 -0.79 30.98 14.45
N VAL A 53 -0.33 29.76 14.63
CA VAL A 53 -1.22 28.59 14.68
C VAL A 53 -2.21 28.86 15.79
N ASP A 54 -3.48 29.03 15.41
CA ASP A 54 -4.54 29.32 16.37
C ASP A 54 -4.70 28.12 17.32
N SER A 55 -4.15 28.28 18.51
CA SER A 55 -4.17 27.25 19.55
C SER A 55 -5.60 26.86 19.98
N VAL A 56 -6.59 27.73 19.75
CA VAL A 56 -7.99 27.47 20.02
C VAL A 56 -8.57 26.56 18.96
N ALA A 57 -8.21 26.77 17.68
CA ALA A 57 -8.61 25.92 16.57
C ALA A 57 -8.00 24.52 16.71
N LEU A 58 -6.74 24.40 17.14
CA LEU A 58 -6.10 23.12 17.42
C LEU A 58 -6.79 22.36 18.56
N LYS A 59 -7.05 23.02 19.69
CA LYS A 59 -7.76 22.43 20.83
C LYS A 59 -9.16 21.96 20.45
N LYS A 60 -9.88 22.73 19.62
CA LYS A 60 -11.20 22.35 19.11
C LYS A 60 -11.13 21.13 18.20
N ARG A 61 -10.13 21.05 17.33
CA ARG A 61 -9.88 19.88 16.48
C ARG A 61 -9.56 18.64 17.30
N ASP A 62 -8.69 18.77 18.29
CA ASP A 62 -8.32 17.67 19.18
C ASP A 62 -9.50 17.18 20.01
N SER A 63 -10.36 18.09 20.48
CA SER A 63 -11.60 17.74 21.17
C SER A 63 -12.59 17.00 20.27
N ILE A 64 -12.74 17.40 19.00
CA ILE A 64 -13.59 16.72 18.02
C ILE A 64 -13.04 15.32 17.71
N ILE A 65 -11.74 15.19 17.58
CA ILE A 65 -11.08 13.89 17.33
C ILE A 65 -11.24 12.96 18.54
N ASN A 66 -11.05 13.48 19.75
CA ASN A 66 -11.16 12.70 20.99
C ASN A 66 -12.57 12.32 21.36
N ASN A 67 -13.57 13.14 20.97
CA ASN A 67 -15.00 12.90 21.27
C ASN A 67 -15.79 12.35 20.07
N ALA A 68 -15.14 12.14 18.91
CA ALA A 68 -15.79 11.43 17.82
C ALA A 68 -16.24 10.07 18.35
N PRO A 69 -17.52 9.66 18.14
CA PRO A 69 -17.98 8.33 18.52
C PRO A 69 -17.00 7.36 17.89
N ALA A 70 -16.34 6.59 18.72
CA ALA A 70 -15.22 5.77 18.36
C ALA A 70 -15.56 4.82 17.22
N THR A 71 -15.40 5.29 15.98
CA THR A 71 -14.64 4.50 15.07
C THR A 71 -13.32 4.37 15.84
N LYS A 72 -13.11 3.27 16.52
CA LYS A 72 -11.83 2.98 17.16
C LYS A 72 -10.80 2.78 16.07
N GLU A 73 -10.53 3.82 15.30
CA GLU A 73 -9.23 4.05 14.74
C GLU A 73 -8.34 4.33 15.94
N VAL A 74 -8.17 3.27 16.66
CA VAL A 74 -7.11 3.28 17.61
C VAL A 74 -5.89 3.34 16.72
N LEU A 75 -5.32 4.54 16.59
CA LEU A 75 -3.88 4.67 16.55
C LEU A 75 -3.39 4.06 17.86
N ARG A 76 -3.59 2.76 17.98
CA ARG A 76 -3.13 1.97 19.10
C ARG A 76 -1.63 2.11 19.06
N LYS A 77 -1.06 2.44 20.18
CA LYS A 77 0.37 2.37 20.44
C LYS A 77 0.90 1.10 19.76
N GLY A 78 1.66 1.27 18.66
CA GLY A 78 2.19 0.14 17.90
C GLY A 78 1.70 -0.04 16.46
N VAL A 79 0.69 0.69 15.97
CA VAL A 79 0.33 0.64 14.54
C VAL A 79 1.18 1.65 13.79
N MET A 80 2.18 1.16 13.08
CA MET A 80 3.04 1.98 12.24
C MET A 80 2.45 2.07 10.82
N ARG A 81 2.58 3.23 10.17
CA ARG A 81 2.24 3.44 8.77
C ARG A 81 3.48 3.85 8.00
N ASN A 82 3.76 3.15 6.93
CA ASN A 82 4.78 3.51 5.97
C ASN A 82 4.16 3.46 4.56
N GLU A 83 4.60 4.34 3.67
CA GLU A 83 4.18 4.33 2.27
C GLU A 83 5.42 4.33 1.38
N LYS A 84 5.50 3.35 0.49
CA LYS A 84 6.60 3.19 -0.46
C LYS A 84 6.07 2.66 -1.79
N GLU A 85 6.35 3.37 -2.87
CA GLU A 85 6.08 2.91 -4.25
C GLU A 85 4.63 2.45 -4.48
N GLY A 86 3.64 3.18 -3.92
CA GLY A 86 2.22 2.83 -4.03
C GLY A 86 1.73 1.82 -3.00
N GLN A 87 2.62 1.19 -2.23
CA GLN A 87 2.24 0.31 -1.14
C GLN A 87 2.13 1.09 0.18
N ILE A 88 0.99 0.97 0.82
CA ILE A 88 0.75 1.43 2.19
C ILE A 88 1.00 0.23 3.10
N ILE A 89 2.01 0.32 3.94
CA ILE A 89 2.37 -0.76 4.87
C ILE A 89 1.91 -0.36 6.26
N ARG A 90 1.01 -1.14 6.84
CA ARG A 90 0.58 -1.02 8.23
C ARG A 90 1.06 -2.23 9.01
N THR A 91 1.65 -2.01 10.16
CA THR A 91 2.06 -3.09 11.06
C THR A 91 1.26 -2.99 12.35
N ALA A 92 0.62 -4.07 12.74
CA ALA A 92 -0.18 -4.19 13.95
C ALA A 92 0.20 -5.46 14.72
N ASP A 93 0.16 -5.40 16.04
CA ASP A 93 0.37 -6.55 16.89
C ASP A 93 -0.92 -7.37 17.01
N ALA A 94 -0.89 -8.62 16.58
CA ALA A 94 -2.05 -9.50 16.60
C ALA A 94 -2.51 -9.88 18.03
N THR A 95 -1.70 -9.65 19.05
CA THR A 95 -2.13 -9.81 20.44
C THR A 95 -3.24 -8.80 20.82
N GLN A 96 -3.39 -7.73 20.02
CA GLN A 96 -4.41 -6.69 20.22
C GLN A 96 -5.71 -6.95 19.45
N LEU A 97 -5.84 -8.09 18.79
CA LEU A 97 -7.08 -8.47 18.09
C LEU A 97 -8.24 -8.67 19.10
N PRO A 98 -9.50 -8.30 18.76
CA PRO A 98 -9.91 -7.73 17.48
C PRO A 98 -9.64 -6.22 17.37
N PHE A 99 -9.46 -5.73 16.15
CA PHE A 99 -9.36 -4.29 15.89
C PHE A 99 -9.96 -3.90 14.53
N THR A 100 -10.17 -2.60 14.36
CA THR A 100 -10.55 -2.00 13.07
C THR A 100 -9.52 -0.93 12.71
N LEU A 101 -9.06 -0.96 11.46
CA LEU A 101 -8.12 -0.03 10.89
C LEU A 101 -8.78 0.74 9.76
N GLY A 102 -8.70 2.08 9.76
CA GLY A 102 -9.12 2.91 8.63
C GLY A 102 -7.94 3.23 7.70
N GLU A 103 -8.22 3.27 6.40
CA GLU A 103 -7.24 3.69 5.40
C GLU A 103 -7.95 4.35 4.21
N LYS A 104 -7.16 5.04 3.37
CA LYS A 104 -7.66 5.70 2.17
C LYS A 104 -6.70 5.48 1.01
N PHE A 105 -7.22 5.01 -0.11
CA PHE A 105 -6.52 5.04 -1.38
C PHE A 105 -6.75 6.36 -2.09
N THR A 106 -5.67 7.01 -2.49
CA THR A 106 -5.65 8.32 -3.18
C THR A 106 -5.12 8.22 -4.61
N LYS A 107 -4.61 7.04 -5.00
CA LYS A 107 -4.10 6.72 -6.33
C LYS A 107 -4.65 5.38 -6.79
N ASP A 108 -4.73 5.17 -8.09
CA ASP A 108 -5.37 3.98 -8.69
C ASP A 108 -4.67 2.66 -8.40
N ASP A 109 -3.37 2.67 -8.23
CA ASP A 109 -2.57 1.46 -8.05
C ASP A 109 -2.07 1.27 -6.62
N GLN A 110 -2.74 1.92 -5.64
CA GLN A 110 -2.37 1.72 -4.25
C GLN A 110 -2.83 0.35 -3.72
N GLU A 111 -2.00 -0.20 -2.87
CA GLU A 111 -2.22 -1.45 -2.16
C GLU A 111 -1.93 -1.27 -0.68
N LEU A 112 -2.77 -1.83 0.17
CA LEU A 112 -2.53 -1.90 1.61
C LEU A 112 -1.99 -3.29 1.95
N VAL A 113 -0.80 -3.31 2.56
CA VAL A 113 -0.22 -4.50 3.20
C VAL A 113 -0.37 -4.34 4.71
N LEU A 114 -1.34 -5.04 5.30
CA LEU A 114 -1.52 -5.09 6.74
C LEU A 114 -0.75 -6.28 7.31
N LYS A 115 0.36 -5.99 7.97
CA LYS A 115 1.21 -6.97 8.64
C LYS A 115 0.73 -7.18 10.07
N LEU A 116 0.40 -8.42 10.42
CA LEU A 116 0.01 -8.84 11.75
C LEU A 116 1.19 -9.59 12.36
N THR A 117 1.88 -8.96 13.30
CA THR A 117 2.98 -9.58 14.03
C THR A 117 2.45 -10.39 15.21
N HIS A 118 3.21 -11.38 15.70
CA HIS A 118 2.83 -12.23 16.82
C HIS A 118 1.48 -12.92 16.67
N TYR A 119 1.12 -13.27 15.42
CA TYR A 119 -0.13 -14.00 15.17
C TYR A 119 -0.04 -15.42 15.71
N ASP A 120 -0.99 -15.79 16.57
CA ASP A 120 -1.06 -17.09 17.27
C ASP A 120 -2.51 -17.54 17.41
N ARG A 121 -3.26 -17.55 16.30
CA ARG A 121 -4.64 -18.03 16.26
C ARG A 121 -4.83 -19.03 15.13
N PRO A 122 -5.71 -20.02 15.27
CA PRO A 122 -5.92 -21.02 14.23
C PRO A 122 -6.65 -20.46 13.00
N ASN A 123 -7.42 -19.39 13.18
CA ASN A 123 -8.22 -18.80 12.13
C ASN A 123 -8.15 -17.27 12.17
N ILE A 124 -8.14 -16.64 11.00
CA ILE A 124 -8.30 -15.21 10.84
C ILE A 124 -9.61 -14.90 10.15
N LYS A 125 -10.38 -13.96 10.72
CA LYS A 125 -11.54 -13.36 10.06
C LYS A 125 -11.25 -11.92 9.77
N ALA A 126 -11.48 -11.50 8.53
CA ALA A 126 -11.26 -10.12 8.14
C ALA A 126 -12.37 -9.61 7.22
N LYS A 127 -12.69 -8.31 7.36
CA LYS A 127 -13.74 -7.65 6.60
C LYS A 127 -13.32 -6.25 6.20
N ILE A 128 -13.53 -5.92 4.91
CA ILE A 128 -13.40 -4.57 4.38
C ILE A 128 -14.79 -3.94 4.33
N SER A 129 -14.92 -2.74 4.90
CA SER A 129 -16.13 -1.94 4.85
C SER A 129 -15.84 -0.57 4.25
N THR A 130 -16.74 -0.08 3.38
CA THR A 130 -16.66 1.22 2.74
C THR A 130 -18.06 1.80 2.55
N LYS A 131 -18.17 3.13 2.49
CA LYS A 131 -19.43 3.82 2.16
C LYS A 131 -19.66 3.93 0.66
N GLU A 132 -18.62 3.73 -0.14
CA GLU A 132 -18.64 3.88 -1.59
C GLU A 132 -19.09 2.57 -2.24
N LYS A 133 -20.24 2.59 -2.94
CA LYS A 133 -20.84 1.38 -3.53
C LYS A 133 -19.96 0.77 -4.62
N ASP A 134 -19.37 1.63 -5.46
CA ASP A 134 -18.61 1.22 -6.65
C ASP A 134 -17.11 1.13 -6.40
N PHE A 135 -16.68 1.07 -5.13
CA PHE A 135 -15.28 0.96 -4.81
C PHE A 135 -14.76 -0.45 -5.13
N ASN A 136 -13.86 -0.53 -6.09
CA ASN A 136 -13.18 -1.78 -6.47
C ASN A 136 -12.07 -2.09 -5.48
N ILE A 137 -12.40 -2.79 -4.41
CA ILE A 137 -11.50 -3.19 -3.34
C ILE A 137 -11.80 -4.59 -2.83
N ARG A 138 -10.78 -5.37 -2.55
CA ARG A 138 -10.88 -6.72 -1.99
C ARG A 138 -9.60 -7.14 -1.27
N PHE A 139 -9.64 -8.24 -0.55
CA PHE A 139 -8.44 -8.98 -0.18
C PHE A 139 -7.90 -9.69 -1.42
N ASN A 140 -6.72 -9.27 -1.88
CA ASN A 140 -6.04 -9.89 -3.01
C ASN A 140 -5.33 -11.17 -2.57
N GLN A 141 -4.65 -11.13 -1.44
CA GLN A 141 -3.89 -12.27 -0.93
C GLN A 141 -3.79 -12.25 0.60
N ILE A 142 -3.57 -13.42 1.16
CA ILE A 142 -3.00 -13.61 2.49
C ILE A 142 -1.61 -14.21 2.34
N LYS A 143 -0.64 -13.72 3.12
CA LYS A 143 0.65 -14.39 3.31
C LYS A 143 0.68 -15.05 4.68
N LEU A 144 1.02 -16.31 4.70
CA LEU A 144 1.05 -17.15 5.89
C LEU A 144 2.43 -17.10 6.59
N PRO A 145 2.52 -17.54 7.85
CA PRO A 145 3.79 -17.56 8.60
C PRO A 145 4.89 -18.41 7.96
N ASN A 146 4.52 -19.45 7.22
CA ASN A 146 5.45 -20.30 6.46
C ASN A 146 5.97 -19.65 5.16
N GLY A 147 5.43 -18.46 4.79
CA GLY A 147 5.80 -17.72 3.60
C GLY A 147 4.90 -17.98 2.40
N ASP A 148 3.97 -18.91 2.46
CA ASP A 148 3.03 -19.21 1.38
C ASP A 148 2.00 -18.09 1.21
N TYR A 149 1.51 -17.96 -0.02
CA TYR A 149 0.46 -17.01 -0.38
C TYR A 149 -0.78 -17.75 -0.86
N ASP A 150 -1.97 -17.25 -0.49
CA ASP A 150 -3.24 -17.73 -1.01
C ASP A 150 -4.18 -16.54 -1.35
N GLY A 151 -5.17 -16.78 -2.20
CA GLY A 151 -6.13 -15.79 -2.67
C GLY A 151 -6.46 -15.98 -4.16
N PRO A 152 -7.27 -15.11 -4.72
CA PRO A 152 -7.91 -13.93 -4.13
C PRO A 152 -9.18 -14.23 -3.33
N PHE A 153 -9.56 -13.28 -2.47
CA PHE A 153 -10.80 -13.31 -1.70
C PHE A 153 -11.72 -12.14 -2.08
N GLY A 154 -12.88 -12.05 -1.46
CA GLY A 154 -13.80 -10.92 -1.58
C GLY A 154 -13.46 -9.78 -0.61
N ARG A 155 -14.51 -9.05 -0.17
CA ARG A 155 -14.41 -8.05 0.90
C ARG A 155 -14.48 -8.66 2.30
N GLU A 156 -14.83 -9.94 2.40
CA GLU A 156 -14.85 -10.71 3.64
C GLU A 156 -14.08 -12.01 3.41
N MET A 157 -13.34 -12.43 4.42
CA MET A 157 -12.62 -13.68 4.41
C MET A 157 -12.58 -14.31 5.79
N THR A 158 -12.61 -15.63 5.81
CA THR A 158 -12.24 -16.47 6.94
C THR A 158 -11.21 -17.47 6.43
N TYR A 159 -10.09 -17.58 7.10
CA TYR A 159 -8.98 -18.41 6.64
C TYR A 159 -8.34 -19.16 7.81
N GLU A 160 -8.04 -20.43 7.61
CA GLU A 160 -7.27 -21.22 8.56
C GLU A 160 -5.78 -20.89 8.43
N THR A 161 -5.17 -20.47 9.53
CA THR A 161 -3.76 -20.07 9.55
C THR A 161 -2.92 -21.15 10.20
N PRO A 162 -2.18 -21.94 9.41
CA PRO A 162 -1.27 -22.93 9.97
C PRO A 162 -0.05 -22.23 10.60
N GLY A 163 0.19 -22.53 11.88
CA GLY A 163 1.38 -22.04 12.57
C GLY A 163 1.24 -20.64 13.18
N LYS A 164 2.32 -20.22 13.81
CA LYS A 164 2.46 -18.95 14.53
C LYS A 164 3.48 -18.07 13.81
N GLY A 165 3.31 -16.76 13.86
CA GLY A 165 4.30 -15.84 13.29
C GLY A 165 3.70 -14.57 12.72
N GLU A 166 4.15 -14.16 11.56
CA GLU A 166 3.68 -12.97 10.87
C GLU A 166 2.70 -13.37 9.74
N VAL A 167 1.52 -12.75 9.75
CA VAL A 167 0.49 -12.90 8.70
C VAL A 167 0.33 -11.55 8.00
N TRP A 168 0.25 -11.54 6.66
CA TRP A 168 -0.04 -10.33 5.90
C TRP A 168 -1.38 -10.44 5.20
N LEU A 169 -2.21 -9.41 5.32
CA LEU A 169 -3.40 -9.22 4.52
C LEU A 169 -3.08 -8.18 3.44
N ILE A 170 -3.18 -8.57 2.18
CA ILE A 170 -2.87 -7.73 1.03
C ILE A 170 -4.18 -7.31 0.38
N ILE A 171 -4.44 -6.00 0.38
CA ILE A 171 -5.72 -5.40 0.00
C ILE A 171 -5.48 -4.41 -1.13
N GLY A 172 -6.25 -4.53 -2.18
CA GLY A 172 -6.14 -3.65 -3.34
C GLY A 172 -7.29 -3.84 -4.32
N LYS A 173 -7.16 -3.25 -5.50
CA LYS A 173 -8.14 -3.41 -6.57
C LYS A 173 -8.15 -4.82 -7.14
N SER A 174 -9.29 -5.22 -7.68
CA SER A 174 -9.39 -6.38 -8.56
C SER A 174 -9.10 -5.95 -9.99
N ASN A 175 -8.18 -6.62 -10.66
CA ASN A 175 -7.91 -6.38 -12.09
C ASN A 175 -9.03 -6.92 -13.00
N MET A 176 -9.94 -7.73 -12.45
CA MET A 176 -11.07 -8.36 -13.17
C MET A 176 -12.38 -7.59 -12.97
N ALA A 177 -12.41 -6.56 -12.14
CA ALA A 177 -13.61 -5.80 -11.86
C ALA A 177 -13.42 -4.32 -12.25
N SER A 178 -14.51 -3.72 -12.72
CA SER A 178 -14.61 -2.28 -12.92
C SER A 178 -14.97 -1.58 -11.61
N GLY A 179 -14.82 -0.26 -11.56
CA GLY A 179 -15.21 0.56 -10.43
C GLY A 179 -14.12 1.56 -10.03
N ASN A 180 -14.46 2.42 -9.09
CA ASN A 180 -13.53 3.38 -8.53
C ASN A 180 -12.46 2.65 -7.69
N THR A 181 -11.21 3.05 -7.85
CA THR A 181 -10.07 2.46 -7.14
C THR A 181 -9.55 3.33 -6.00
N GLN A 182 -10.10 4.55 -5.86
CA GLN A 182 -9.76 5.52 -4.82
C GLN A 182 -10.94 5.69 -3.86
N GLY A 183 -10.66 5.78 -2.58
CA GLY A 183 -11.71 5.94 -1.57
C GLY A 183 -11.25 5.58 -0.17
N SER A 184 -12.15 5.79 0.79
CA SER A 184 -11.92 5.48 2.19
C SER A 184 -12.57 4.15 2.56
N PHE A 185 -11.87 3.37 3.36
CA PHE A 185 -12.33 2.07 3.82
C PHE A 185 -11.82 1.74 5.21
N THR A 186 -12.43 0.77 5.83
CA THR A 186 -11.97 0.18 7.09
C THR A 186 -11.73 -1.31 6.91
N VAL A 187 -10.76 -1.82 7.65
CA VAL A 187 -10.45 -3.26 7.73
C VAL A 187 -10.64 -3.69 9.17
N SER A 188 -11.61 -4.55 9.41
CA SER A 188 -11.79 -5.21 10.71
C SER A 188 -11.11 -6.56 10.67
N VAL A 189 -10.39 -6.92 11.74
CA VAL A 189 -9.70 -8.20 11.89
C VAL A 189 -10.04 -8.79 13.26
N GLU A 190 -10.37 -10.09 13.27
CA GLU A 190 -10.75 -10.87 14.46
C GLU A 190 -9.93 -12.16 14.57
#